data_8be0861f6795d693bbf8547d3815bdf8
#
_entry.id   8be0861f6795d693bbf8547d3815bdf8
#
_cell.length_a   1.000
_cell.length_b   1.000
_cell.length_c   1.000
_cell.angle_alpha   90.00
_cell.angle_beta   90.00
_cell.angle_gamma   90.00
#
_symmetry.space_group_name_H-M   'P 1'
#
loop_
_entity.id
_entity.type
_entity.pdbx_description
1 polymer ?
#
loop_
_entity_poly.entity_id
_entity_poly.type
_entity_poly.pdbx_seq_one_letter_code
_entity_poly.pdbx_strand_id
1 'polypeptide(L)'
;SFPFHPVGQTFTQRKDQTLSNITSTAFAMGSKGSSLDSQPKLGFNPKLYQDSKWCHDTPGTVSEDQVINIFTQEEIMKVLPMLPVVPRSISLKVGQTLFLAGVARLDVLTGPGSEKWQNHPLVLTIFASDDLPINIVETEQAEEFLSQGLKSDILKVPSSRQNPQRLEEFPELQGQEFELYGISDEESSCDIVLSSVGWLAVTTRVTLSYLVKAWTPGGKGLYLRDLAFLPYSVNLKGSKIRGTPYYGQSRIFIP
;
A
#
# COMPACT_ATOMS: atom_id res chain seq x y z
N SER A 1 22.55 -17.22 -4.27
CA SER A 1 22.61 -15.84 -3.77
C SER A 1 23.17 -14.96 -4.90
N PHE A 2 22.33 -14.13 -5.47
CA PHE A 2 22.76 -13.18 -6.51
C PHE A 2 23.31 -11.93 -5.81
N PRO A 3 24.51 -11.46 -6.16
CA PRO A 3 25.01 -10.20 -5.64
C PRO A 3 24.23 -9.04 -6.26
N PHE A 4 23.64 -8.18 -5.42
CA PHE A 4 23.08 -6.92 -5.85
C PHE A 4 24.21 -5.95 -6.20
N HIS A 5 24.22 -5.44 -7.43
CA HIS A 5 25.06 -4.32 -7.79
C HIS A 5 24.35 -3.01 -7.44
N PRO A 6 25.00 -2.06 -6.79
CA PRO A 6 24.49 -0.70 -6.75
C PRO A 6 24.44 -0.16 -8.18
N VAL A 7 23.28 0.34 -8.57
CA VAL A 7 23.02 0.93 -9.88
C VAL A 7 23.99 2.09 -10.10
N GLY A 8 24.98 1.89 -10.93
CA GLY A 8 25.86 2.97 -11.40
C GLY A 8 25.05 3.87 -12.34
N GLN A 9 24.95 5.15 -11.98
CA GLN A 9 24.24 6.16 -12.74
C GLN A 9 24.89 6.37 -14.11
N THR A 10 24.19 6.01 -15.16
CA THR A 10 24.32 6.67 -16.47
C THR A 10 22.93 6.78 -17.08
N PHE A 11 22.24 7.85 -16.72
CA PHE A 11 21.02 8.26 -17.40
C PHE A 11 21.40 8.99 -18.69
N THR A 12 21.23 8.34 -19.82
CA THR A 12 21.18 9.04 -21.10
C THR A 12 19.72 9.40 -21.35
N GLN A 13 19.40 10.68 -21.20
CA GLN A 13 18.09 11.22 -21.51
C GLN A 13 17.80 11.05 -23.01
N ARG A 14 16.81 10.23 -23.35
CA ARG A 14 16.05 10.40 -24.59
C ARG A 14 14.75 11.09 -24.29
N LYS A 15 14.51 12.18 -25.02
CA LYS A 15 13.28 12.96 -24.98
C LYS A 15 12.16 12.19 -25.68
N ASP A 16 11.39 11.43 -24.94
CA ASP A 16 10.01 11.09 -25.28
C ASP A 16 9.21 11.05 -24.00
N GLN A 17 8.34 12.06 -23.88
CA GLN A 17 7.53 12.32 -22.69
C GLN A 17 6.32 11.41 -22.67
N THR A 18 6.42 10.34 -21.93
CA THR A 18 5.30 9.50 -21.54
C THR A 18 5.41 9.22 -20.04
N LEU A 19 4.39 8.69 -19.44
CA LEU A 19 4.24 8.43 -17.98
C LEU A 19 5.50 7.91 -17.26
N SER A 20 6.41 7.22 -17.96
CA SER A 20 7.69 6.74 -17.43
C SER A 20 8.57 7.86 -16.84
N ASN A 21 8.43 9.09 -17.32
CA ASN A 21 9.20 10.23 -16.80
C ASN A 21 8.66 10.75 -15.47
N ILE A 22 7.39 10.52 -15.17
CA ILE A 22 6.75 10.98 -13.92
C ILE A 22 7.22 10.10 -12.76
N THR A 23 7.28 8.78 -12.96
CA THR A 23 7.74 7.84 -11.92
C THR A 23 9.22 7.99 -11.63
N SER A 24 10.06 8.21 -12.65
CA SER A 24 11.50 8.43 -12.45
C SER A 24 11.79 9.79 -11.82
N THR A 25 11.00 10.83 -12.11
CA THR A 25 11.16 12.16 -11.52
C THR A 25 10.69 12.19 -10.06
N ALA A 26 9.64 11.46 -9.71
CA ALA A 26 9.18 11.33 -8.34
C ALA A 26 10.21 10.64 -7.43
N PHE A 27 10.87 9.61 -7.95
CA PHE A 27 11.94 8.92 -7.22
C PHE A 27 13.23 9.76 -7.09
N ALA A 28 13.50 10.65 -8.07
CA ALA A 28 14.69 11.50 -8.06
C ALA A 28 14.53 12.78 -7.22
N MET A 29 13.31 13.27 -6.98
CA MET A 29 13.07 14.50 -6.21
C MET A 29 13.24 14.33 -4.70
N GLY A 30 13.29 13.11 -4.17
CA GLY A 30 13.59 12.83 -2.77
C GLY A 30 15.06 13.05 -2.36
N SER A 31 15.95 13.40 -3.30
CA SER A 31 17.40 13.52 -3.03
C SER A 31 17.97 14.94 -3.13
N LYS A 32 17.14 15.98 -3.26
CA LYS A 32 17.62 17.39 -3.27
C LYS A 32 17.53 18.02 -1.89
N GLY A 33 18.55 17.82 -1.09
CA GLY A 33 18.66 18.56 0.17
C GLY A 33 19.75 18.11 1.12
N SER A 34 20.92 17.75 0.66
CA SER A 34 22.10 17.76 1.53
C SER A 34 23.36 17.93 0.69
N SER A 35 24.22 18.83 1.17
CA SER A 35 25.55 19.15 0.65
C SER A 35 26.34 17.88 0.29
N LEU A 36 27.03 17.94 -0.84
CA LEU A 36 27.78 16.89 -1.54
C LEU A 36 28.95 16.25 -0.78
N ASP A 37 29.12 16.47 0.51
CA ASP A 37 30.36 16.09 1.23
C ASP A 37 30.21 15.02 2.33
N SER A 38 29.06 14.35 2.48
CA SER A 38 28.92 13.30 3.49
C SER A 38 28.07 12.09 3.09
N GLN A 39 28.23 11.61 1.85
CA GLN A 39 27.74 10.27 1.56
C GLN A 39 28.65 9.26 2.27
N PRO A 40 28.08 8.32 3.07
CA PRO A 40 28.86 7.20 3.53
C PRO A 40 29.35 6.47 2.27
N LYS A 41 30.66 6.45 2.08
CA LYS A 41 31.27 5.60 1.04
C LYS A 41 30.93 4.18 1.44
N LEU A 42 29.79 3.66 1.00
CA LEU A 42 29.55 2.23 0.98
C LEU A 42 30.79 1.66 0.28
N GLY A 43 31.58 0.92 1.02
CA GLY A 43 32.85 0.40 0.54
C GLY A 43 32.63 -0.57 -0.61
N PHE A 44 32.40 -0.02 -1.80
CA PHE A 44 32.33 -0.81 -3.04
C PHE A 44 33.70 -1.42 -3.25
N ASN A 45 33.81 -2.72 -3.07
CA ASN A 45 35.02 -3.46 -3.40
C ASN A 45 34.87 -4.06 -4.80
N PRO A 46 35.50 -3.47 -5.85
CA PRO A 46 35.35 -3.94 -7.22
C PRO A 46 35.74 -5.41 -7.41
N LYS A 47 36.63 -5.94 -6.56
CA LYS A 47 37.08 -7.32 -6.65
C LYS A 47 36.00 -8.35 -6.33
N LEU A 48 34.98 -7.98 -5.53
CA LEU A 48 33.85 -8.86 -5.20
C LEU A 48 32.90 -9.05 -6.38
N TYR A 49 33.02 -8.23 -7.41
CA TYR A 49 32.06 -8.18 -8.52
C TYR A 49 32.73 -8.46 -9.89
N GLN A 50 33.99 -8.93 -9.90
CA GLN A 50 34.74 -9.18 -11.16
C GLN A 50 34.01 -10.17 -12.09
N ASP A 51 33.35 -11.18 -11.50
CA ASP A 51 32.63 -12.21 -12.24
C ASP A 51 31.11 -11.98 -12.30
N SER A 52 30.66 -10.81 -11.85
CA SER A 52 29.24 -10.48 -11.83
C SER A 52 28.74 -10.05 -13.20
N LYS A 53 27.51 -10.42 -13.53
CA LYS A 53 26.84 -9.98 -14.75
C LYS A 53 26.07 -8.68 -14.48
N TRP A 54 26.06 -7.80 -15.45
CA TRP A 54 25.27 -6.58 -15.39
C TRP A 54 23.77 -6.93 -15.46
N CYS A 55 23.00 -6.38 -14.54
CA CYS A 55 21.55 -6.35 -14.61
C CYS A 55 21.13 -4.93 -14.96
N HIS A 56 20.46 -4.77 -16.11
CA HIS A 56 19.92 -3.48 -16.53
C HIS A 56 18.46 -3.42 -16.13
N ASP A 57 18.09 -2.37 -15.40
CA ASP A 57 16.69 -2.03 -15.18
C ASP A 57 16.17 -1.38 -16.47
N THR A 58 15.17 -2.01 -17.07
CA THR A 58 14.51 -1.49 -18.27
C THR A 58 13.19 -0.85 -17.88
N PRO A 59 12.75 0.19 -18.62
CA PRO A 59 11.41 0.72 -18.41
C PRO A 59 10.38 -0.41 -18.48
N GLY A 60 9.52 -0.47 -17.47
CA GLY A 60 8.44 -1.44 -17.41
C GLY A 60 7.46 -1.25 -18.56
N THR A 61 6.81 -2.32 -18.97
CA THR A 61 5.67 -2.26 -19.89
C THR A 61 4.44 -1.72 -19.14
N VAL A 62 3.62 -0.93 -19.83
CA VAL A 62 2.33 -0.51 -19.29
C VAL A 62 1.43 -1.74 -19.18
N SER A 63 0.97 -2.04 -17.99
CA SER A 63 -0.02 -3.10 -17.75
C SER A 63 -1.40 -2.46 -17.61
N GLU A 64 -2.37 -2.94 -18.39
CA GLU A 64 -3.75 -2.44 -18.37
C GLU A 64 -4.45 -2.72 -17.04
N ASP A 65 -3.98 -3.70 -16.28
CA ASP A 65 -4.50 -4.05 -14.95
C ASP A 65 -4.06 -3.11 -13.85
N GLN A 66 -3.18 -2.15 -14.15
CA GLN A 66 -2.74 -1.19 -13.16
C GLN A 66 -3.73 -0.05 -12.97
N VAL A 67 -4.18 0.16 -11.73
CA VAL A 67 -5.09 1.26 -11.37
C VAL A 67 -4.45 2.63 -11.64
N ILE A 68 -3.13 2.73 -11.63
CA ILE A 68 -2.42 3.99 -11.91
C ILE A 68 -2.80 4.61 -13.27
N ASN A 69 -3.21 3.78 -14.24
CA ASN A 69 -3.58 4.25 -15.58
C ASN A 69 -4.88 5.06 -15.62
N ILE A 70 -5.70 4.98 -14.58
CA ILE A 70 -6.96 5.72 -14.49
C ILE A 70 -6.85 7.00 -13.66
N PHE A 71 -5.72 7.25 -13.03
CA PHE A 71 -5.52 8.43 -12.19
C PHE A 71 -5.11 9.64 -13.01
N THR A 72 -5.59 10.81 -12.58
CA THR A 72 -5.04 12.09 -13.03
C THR A 72 -3.65 12.32 -12.44
N GLN A 73 -2.91 13.27 -13.00
CA GLN A 73 -1.58 13.61 -12.49
C GLN A 73 -1.61 14.02 -11.00
N GLU A 74 -2.63 14.77 -10.59
CA GLU A 74 -2.80 15.18 -9.19
C GLU A 74 -3.11 13.99 -8.26
N GLU A 75 -3.91 13.04 -8.74
CA GLU A 75 -4.23 11.82 -8.00
C GLU A 75 -3.00 10.93 -7.88
N ILE A 76 -2.20 10.80 -8.94
CA ILE A 76 -0.92 10.06 -8.93
C ILE A 76 0.01 10.60 -7.85
N MET A 77 0.12 11.92 -7.70
CA MET A 77 0.97 12.55 -6.68
C MET A 77 0.53 12.23 -5.24
N LYS A 78 -0.74 11.88 -5.04
CA LYS A 78 -1.26 11.43 -3.73
C LYS A 78 -1.10 9.93 -3.53
N VAL A 79 -1.31 9.15 -4.60
CA VAL A 79 -1.27 7.67 -4.55
C VAL A 79 0.15 7.15 -4.47
N LEU A 80 1.07 7.72 -5.24
CA LEU A 80 2.48 7.32 -5.19
C LEU A 80 3.18 7.98 -4.00
N PRO A 81 3.86 7.20 -3.16
CA PRO A 81 4.57 7.77 -2.02
C PRO A 81 5.77 8.60 -2.50
N MET A 82 5.81 9.87 -2.10
CA MET A 82 6.94 10.77 -2.35
C MET A 82 8.06 10.62 -1.32
N LEU A 83 7.77 10.03 -0.19
CA LEU A 83 8.68 9.74 0.92
C LEU A 83 8.67 8.24 1.20
N PRO A 84 9.65 7.71 1.94
CA PRO A 84 9.62 6.33 2.39
C PRO A 84 8.30 6.00 3.09
N VAL A 85 7.65 4.91 2.66
CA VAL A 85 6.36 4.49 3.22
C VAL A 85 6.52 4.13 4.69
N VAL A 86 5.72 4.74 5.54
CA VAL A 86 5.61 4.39 6.96
C VAL A 86 4.43 3.44 7.13
N PRO A 87 4.67 2.17 7.55
CA PRO A 87 3.59 1.21 7.74
C PRO A 87 2.60 1.68 8.80
N ARG A 88 1.31 1.57 8.49
CA ARG A 88 0.21 1.92 9.42
C ARG A 88 -0.55 0.66 9.77
N SER A 89 -0.56 0.28 11.05
CA SER A 89 -1.26 -0.92 11.49
C SER A 89 -2.57 -0.58 12.14
N ILE A 90 -3.58 -1.37 11.81
CA ILE A 90 -4.94 -1.25 12.33
C ILE A 90 -5.48 -2.64 12.69
N SER A 91 -6.53 -2.67 13.49
CA SER A 91 -7.26 -3.90 13.77
C SER A 91 -8.73 -3.75 13.36
N LEU A 92 -9.20 -4.66 12.52
CA LEU A 92 -10.59 -4.72 12.08
C LEU A 92 -11.33 -5.88 12.73
N LYS A 93 -12.62 -5.68 12.96
CA LYS A 93 -13.55 -6.71 13.39
C LYS A 93 -14.43 -7.14 12.23
N VAL A 94 -15.08 -8.28 12.40
CA VAL A 94 -16.16 -8.71 11.50
C VAL A 94 -17.25 -7.63 11.45
N GLY A 95 -17.74 -7.35 10.27
CA GLY A 95 -18.73 -6.30 10.02
C GLY A 95 -18.15 -4.89 9.88
N GLN A 96 -16.81 -4.76 9.88
CA GLN A 96 -16.14 -3.47 9.64
C GLN A 96 -15.51 -3.42 8.26
N THR A 97 -15.51 -2.22 7.70
CA THR A 97 -14.96 -1.87 6.40
C THR A 97 -13.85 -0.84 6.56
N LEU A 98 -12.73 -1.13 5.94
CA LEU A 98 -11.61 -0.21 5.75
C LEU A 98 -11.71 0.47 4.40
N PHE A 99 -11.59 1.79 4.37
CA PHE A 99 -11.31 2.56 3.15
C PHE A 99 -9.88 3.10 3.17
N LEU A 100 -9.17 2.89 2.08
CA LEU A 100 -7.92 3.56 1.77
C LEU A 100 -8.21 4.58 0.67
N ALA A 101 -8.45 5.83 1.08
CA ALA A 101 -9.05 6.84 0.22
C ALA A 101 -10.37 6.32 -0.41
N GLY A 102 -10.74 6.79 -1.60
CA GLY A 102 -11.83 6.22 -2.39
C GLY A 102 -11.35 5.23 -3.46
N VAL A 103 -10.12 4.71 -3.33
CA VAL A 103 -9.47 3.86 -4.35
C VAL A 103 -9.28 2.42 -3.92
N ALA A 104 -9.44 2.11 -2.66
CA ALA A 104 -9.47 0.75 -2.18
C ALA A 104 -10.38 0.61 -0.96
N ARG A 105 -11.01 -0.55 -0.85
CA ARG A 105 -11.91 -0.92 0.24
C ARG A 105 -11.64 -2.36 0.64
N LEU A 106 -11.76 -2.67 1.92
CA LEU A 106 -11.70 -4.01 2.46
C LEU A 106 -12.81 -4.22 3.48
N ASP A 107 -13.69 -5.17 3.23
CA ASP A 107 -14.76 -5.59 4.12
C ASP A 107 -14.37 -6.88 4.84
N VAL A 108 -14.55 -6.95 6.15
CA VAL A 108 -14.39 -8.19 6.90
C VAL A 108 -15.76 -8.86 7.04
N LEU A 109 -16.03 -9.87 6.19
CA LEU A 109 -17.35 -10.49 6.06
C LEU A 109 -17.62 -11.49 7.19
N THR A 110 -16.67 -12.41 7.40
CA THR A 110 -16.77 -13.41 8.46
C THR A 110 -15.42 -13.58 9.16
N GLY A 111 -15.46 -14.11 10.36
CA GLY A 111 -14.29 -14.37 11.18
C GLY A 111 -14.35 -15.75 11.82
N PRO A 112 -13.53 -16.00 12.83
CA PRO A 112 -13.45 -17.30 13.49
C PRO A 112 -14.80 -17.76 14.01
N GLY A 113 -15.22 -18.97 13.63
CA GLY A 113 -16.51 -19.56 14.01
C GLY A 113 -16.62 -19.98 15.48
N SER A 114 -15.55 -19.88 16.28
CA SER A 114 -15.57 -20.24 17.70
C SER A 114 -15.94 -19.05 18.56
N GLU A 115 -16.89 -19.21 19.47
CA GLU A 115 -17.30 -18.15 20.43
C GLU A 115 -16.11 -17.51 21.17
N LYS A 116 -15.09 -18.30 21.50
CA LYS A 116 -13.88 -17.82 22.15
C LYS A 116 -13.12 -16.78 21.33
N TRP A 117 -13.16 -16.86 20.01
CA TRP A 117 -12.38 -16.04 19.08
C TRP A 117 -13.24 -15.10 18.22
N GLN A 118 -14.54 -15.11 18.40
CA GLN A 118 -15.48 -14.31 17.60
C GLN A 118 -15.14 -12.82 17.56
N ASN A 119 -14.56 -12.30 18.64
CA ASN A 119 -14.14 -10.90 18.74
C ASN A 119 -12.63 -10.69 18.49
N HIS A 120 -11.91 -11.74 18.05
CA HIS A 120 -10.50 -11.56 17.73
C HIS A 120 -10.37 -10.67 16.49
N PRO A 121 -9.62 -9.57 16.54
CA PRO A 121 -9.52 -8.68 15.41
C PRO A 121 -8.53 -9.21 14.36
N LEU A 122 -8.83 -8.94 13.09
CA LEU A 122 -7.87 -9.07 12.00
C LEU A 122 -6.92 -7.87 12.05
N VAL A 123 -5.62 -8.11 12.17
CA VAL A 123 -4.62 -7.04 12.14
C VAL A 123 -4.10 -6.87 10.73
N LEU A 124 -4.15 -5.64 10.24
CA LEU A 124 -3.66 -5.25 8.92
C LEU A 124 -2.54 -4.24 9.07
N THR A 125 -1.42 -4.48 8.39
CA THR A 125 -0.35 -3.49 8.25
C THR A 125 -0.38 -2.96 6.83
N ILE A 126 -0.69 -1.67 6.70
CA ILE A 126 -0.95 -0.98 5.44
C ILE A 126 0.33 -0.34 4.95
N PHE A 127 0.72 -0.69 3.73
CA PHE A 127 1.84 -0.11 3.00
C PHE A 127 1.30 0.67 1.80
N ALA A 128 1.07 1.94 2.00
CA ALA A 128 0.56 2.88 1.00
C ALA A 128 1.02 4.30 1.32
N SER A 129 0.84 5.22 0.39
CA SER A 129 1.16 6.64 0.59
C SER A 129 0.46 7.21 1.84
N ASP A 130 1.18 8.04 2.61
CA ASP A 130 0.63 8.71 3.80
C ASP A 130 -0.43 9.76 3.45
N ASP A 131 -0.46 10.22 2.20
CA ASP A 131 -1.46 11.16 1.70
C ASP A 131 -2.85 10.50 1.50
N LEU A 132 -2.90 9.17 1.49
CA LEU A 132 -4.15 8.43 1.41
C LEU A 132 -4.78 8.27 2.80
N PRO A 133 -5.95 8.88 3.05
CA PRO A 133 -6.65 8.74 4.32
C PRO A 133 -7.14 7.31 4.51
N ILE A 134 -7.06 6.85 5.77
CA ILE A 134 -7.63 5.59 6.21
C ILE A 134 -8.88 5.90 7.01
N ASN A 135 -10.00 5.30 6.61
CA ASN A 135 -11.27 5.42 7.31
C ASN A 135 -11.82 4.02 7.60
N ILE A 136 -12.42 3.86 8.77
CA ILE A 136 -13.05 2.62 9.19
C ILE A 136 -14.49 2.93 9.57
N VAL A 137 -15.41 2.18 8.99
CA VAL A 137 -16.85 2.29 9.21
C VAL A 137 -17.47 0.91 9.37
N GLU A 138 -18.68 0.83 9.87
CA GLU A 138 -19.43 -0.42 9.84
C GLU A 138 -19.81 -0.75 8.38
N THR A 139 -19.76 -2.03 8.00
CA THR A 139 -19.96 -2.47 6.61
C THR A 139 -21.35 -2.06 6.08
N GLU A 140 -22.35 -2.02 6.94
CA GLU A 140 -23.70 -1.57 6.59
C GLU A 140 -23.74 -0.10 6.13
N GLN A 141 -22.82 0.73 6.62
CA GLN A 141 -22.72 2.16 6.30
C GLN A 141 -21.70 2.44 5.17
N ALA A 142 -21.04 1.41 4.65
CA ALA A 142 -19.91 1.58 3.74
C ALA A 142 -20.30 2.29 2.44
N GLU A 143 -21.45 1.96 1.84
CA GLU A 143 -21.92 2.58 0.59
C GLU A 143 -22.29 4.05 0.79
N GLU A 144 -22.98 4.35 1.88
CA GLU A 144 -23.34 5.72 2.22
C GLU A 144 -22.08 6.56 2.48
N PHE A 145 -21.15 6.02 3.28
CA PHE A 145 -19.86 6.66 3.56
C PHE A 145 -19.05 6.93 2.28
N LEU A 146 -18.97 5.95 1.36
CA LEU A 146 -18.27 6.11 0.09
C LEU A 146 -18.87 7.27 -0.73
N SER A 147 -20.20 7.26 -0.90
CA SER A 147 -20.90 8.29 -1.66
C SER A 147 -20.72 9.69 -1.06
N GLN A 148 -20.87 9.84 0.24
CA GLN A 148 -20.69 11.11 0.94
C GLN A 148 -19.22 11.55 0.97
N GLY A 149 -18.31 10.60 1.22
CA GLY A 149 -16.87 10.84 1.32
C GLY A 149 -16.24 11.30 0.01
N LEU A 150 -16.72 10.78 -1.12
CA LEU A 150 -16.31 11.23 -2.45
C LEU A 150 -16.79 12.66 -2.73
N LYS A 151 -18.05 12.99 -2.39
CA LYS A 151 -18.61 14.33 -2.59
C LYS A 151 -17.98 15.38 -1.69
N SER A 152 -17.63 15.01 -0.46
CA SER A 152 -17.02 15.93 0.52
C SER A 152 -15.50 16.01 0.43
N ASP A 153 -14.87 15.29 -0.50
CA ASP A 153 -13.41 15.17 -0.67
C ASP A 153 -12.67 14.63 0.59
N ILE A 154 -13.39 14.01 1.52
CA ILE A 154 -12.79 13.35 2.68
C ILE A 154 -11.87 12.20 2.21
N LEU A 155 -12.27 11.51 1.17
CA LEU A 155 -11.52 10.39 0.62
C LEU A 155 -10.36 10.83 -0.28
N LYS A 156 -10.27 12.13 -0.67
CA LYS A 156 -9.19 12.77 -1.43
C LYS A 156 -8.91 12.23 -2.84
N VAL A 157 -9.18 10.97 -3.10
CA VAL A 157 -8.97 10.32 -4.42
C VAL A 157 -10.13 9.34 -4.65
N PRO A 158 -10.85 9.42 -5.80
CA PRO A 158 -10.74 10.45 -6.82
C PRO A 158 -11.11 11.84 -6.29
N SER A 159 -10.53 12.88 -6.87
CA SER A 159 -10.78 14.26 -6.45
C SER A 159 -11.77 14.95 -7.37
N SER A 160 -12.88 15.43 -6.80
CA SER A 160 -13.91 16.19 -7.51
C SER A 160 -13.72 17.71 -7.46
N ARG A 161 -12.69 18.21 -6.76
CA ARG A 161 -12.50 19.65 -6.49
C ARG A 161 -12.38 20.48 -7.73
N GLN A 162 -11.66 19.99 -8.74
CA GLN A 162 -11.42 20.73 -9.98
C GLN A 162 -12.39 20.32 -11.09
N ASN A 163 -12.87 19.09 -11.07
CA ASN A 163 -13.79 18.55 -12.06
C ASN A 163 -14.84 17.65 -11.38
N PRO A 164 -16.08 18.13 -11.18
CA PRO A 164 -17.15 17.32 -10.61
C PRO A 164 -17.49 16.07 -11.43
N GLN A 165 -17.32 16.11 -12.76
CA GLN A 165 -17.57 14.98 -13.66
C GLN A 165 -16.59 13.84 -13.42
N ARG A 166 -15.47 14.12 -12.76
CA ARG A 166 -14.44 13.11 -12.42
C ARG A 166 -15.01 11.93 -11.65
N LEU A 167 -15.98 12.15 -10.78
CA LEU A 167 -16.62 11.08 -10.01
C LEU A 167 -17.48 10.16 -10.89
N GLU A 168 -18.07 10.69 -11.96
CA GLU A 168 -18.86 9.90 -12.92
C GLU A 168 -17.98 9.10 -13.87
N GLU A 169 -16.80 9.64 -14.20
CA GLU A 169 -15.82 8.99 -15.09
C GLU A 169 -14.97 7.95 -14.34
N PHE A 170 -14.91 8.03 -13.01
CA PHE A 170 -14.08 7.13 -12.23
C PHE A 170 -14.73 5.74 -12.14
N PRO A 171 -14.01 4.65 -12.43
CA PRO A 171 -14.58 3.31 -12.39
C PRO A 171 -15.09 2.97 -10.98
N GLU A 172 -16.27 2.37 -10.93
CA GLU A 172 -16.80 1.83 -9.68
C GLU A 172 -15.86 0.80 -9.05
N LEU A 173 -15.88 0.72 -7.73
CA LEU A 173 -15.15 -0.30 -7.01
C LEU A 173 -15.77 -1.68 -7.31
N GLN A 174 -14.94 -2.61 -7.75
CA GLN A 174 -15.32 -4.00 -7.94
C GLN A 174 -14.51 -4.88 -6.99
N GLY A 175 -15.20 -5.80 -6.31
CA GLY A 175 -14.62 -6.57 -5.23
C GLY A 175 -14.44 -8.03 -5.56
N GLN A 176 -13.41 -8.62 -4.94
CA GLN A 176 -13.11 -10.05 -4.95
C GLN A 176 -13.01 -10.55 -3.51
N GLU A 177 -13.53 -11.73 -3.25
CA GLU A 177 -13.46 -12.38 -1.94
C GLU A 177 -12.18 -13.19 -1.81
N PHE A 178 -11.59 -13.14 -0.61
CA PHE A 178 -10.41 -13.89 -0.23
C PHE A 178 -10.62 -14.56 1.12
N GLU A 179 -10.22 -15.81 1.21
CA GLU A 179 -10.14 -16.53 2.47
C GLU A 179 -8.71 -16.39 3.02
N LEU A 180 -8.60 -15.88 4.24
CA LEU A 180 -7.33 -15.58 4.90
C LEU A 180 -7.11 -16.53 6.06
N TYR A 181 -5.91 -17.09 6.16
CA TYR A 181 -5.53 -18.02 7.22
C TYR A 181 -4.39 -17.44 8.06
N GLY A 182 -4.51 -17.56 9.38
CA GLY A 182 -3.48 -17.12 10.29
C GLY A 182 -2.36 -18.13 10.48
N ILE A 183 -1.16 -17.63 10.66
CA ILE A 183 0.02 -18.44 10.99
C ILE A 183 0.61 -18.10 12.36
N SER A 184 0.51 -16.83 12.78
CA SER A 184 1.06 -16.33 14.04
C SER A 184 0.51 -14.95 14.37
N ASP A 185 0.55 -14.54 15.64
CA ASP A 185 0.28 -13.18 16.07
C ASP A 185 1.44 -12.20 15.73
N GLU A 186 2.60 -12.74 15.35
CA GLU A 186 3.84 -11.99 15.11
C GLU A 186 4.27 -11.99 13.64
N GLU A 187 3.66 -12.84 12.80
CA GLU A 187 3.99 -12.97 11.39
C GLU A 187 2.77 -12.76 10.52
N SER A 188 2.94 -11.97 9.46
CA SER A 188 1.95 -11.81 8.42
C SER A 188 1.93 -13.04 7.52
N SER A 189 0.75 -13.62 7.30
CA SER A 189 0.57 -14.83 6.50
C SER A 189 0.58 -14.55 5.00
N CYS A 190 -0.06 -13.45 4.61
CA CYS A 190 -0.25 -13.09 3.21
C CYS A 190 -0.37 -11.57 3.05
N ASP A 191 -0.40 -11.11 1.81
CA ASP A 191 -0.69 -9.71 1.48
C ASP A 191 -1.85 -9.62 0.50
N ILE A 192 -2.79 -8.72 0.79
CA ILE A 192 -3.80 -8.29 -0.18
C ILE A 192 -3.20 -7.13 -0.96
N VAL A 193 -2.93 -7.36 -2.25
CA VAL A 193 -2.35 -6.36 -3.14
C VAL A 193 -3.46 -5.55 -3.78
N LEU A 194 -3.33 -4.22 -3.70
CA LEU A 194 -4.31 -3.23 -4.17
C LEU A 194 -3.75 -2.48 -5.38
N SER A 195 -3.28 -3.23 -6.39
CA SER A 195 -2.66 -2.66 -7.57
C SER A 195 -1.51 -1.67 -7.22
N SER A 196 -1.46 -0.53 -7.90
CA SER A 196 -0.45 0.52 -7.68
C SER A 196 -0.69 1.36 -6.41
N VAL A 197 -1.78 1.12 -5.68
CA VAL A 197 -2.12 1.88 -4.47
C VAL A 197 -1.28 1.43 -3.27
N GLY A 198 -0.93 0.13 -3.22
CA GLY A 198 -0.18 -0.46 -2.13
C GLY A 198 -0.61 -1.88 -1.81
N TRP A 199 -0.34 -2.32 -0.59
CA TRP A 199 -0.79 -3.63 -0.10
C TRP A 199 -1.09 -3.62 1.39
N LEU A 200 -1.85 -4.62 1.84
CA LEU A 200 -2.23 -4.86 3.22
C LEU A 200 -1.60 -6.18 3.66
N ALA A 201 -0.61 -6.15 4.54
CA ALA A 201 -0.07 -7.36 5.15
C ALA A 201 -1.02 -7.85 6.25
N VAL A 202 -1.41 -9.11 6.16
CA VAL A 202 -2.43 -9.73 7.01
C VAL A 202 -1.76 -10.49 8.14
N THR A 203 -2.09 -10.15 9.38
CA THR A 203 -1.61 -10.86 10.56
C THR A 203 -2.80 -11.31 11.40
N THR A 204 -2.88 -12.59 11.62
CA THR A 204 -3.86 -13.17 12.53
C THR A 204 -3.34 -14.48 13.10
N ARG A 205 -3.88 -14.86 14.24
CA ARG A 205 -3.44 -16.03 15.00
C ARG A 205 -3.59 -17.33 14.21
N VAL A 206 -2.70 -18.27 14.44
CA VAL A 206 -2.81 -19.63 13.91
C VAL A 206 -4.18 -20.23 14.24
N THR A 207 -4.74 -21.00 13.32
CA THR A 207 -6.08 -21.61 13.39
C THR A 207 -7.27 -20.66 13.20
N LEU A 208 -7.04 -19.37 13.09
CA LEU A 208 -8.13 -18.43 12.76
C LEU A 208 -8.17 -18.20 11.24
N SER A 209 -9.39 -18.15 10.72
CA SER A 209 -9.66 -17.79 9.33
C SER A 209 -10.65 -16.65 9.25
N TYR A 210 -10.52 -15.86 8.20
CA TYR A 210 -11.40 -14.74 7.89
C TYR A 210 -11.78 -14.79 6.42
N LEU A 211 -13.05 -14.50 6.11
CA LEU A 211 -13.47 -14.18 4.77
C LEU A 211 -13.53 -12.65 4.65
N VAL A 212 -12.79 -12.12 3.70
CA VAL A 212 -12.78 -10.68 3.42
C VAL A 212 -13.14 -10.44 1.97
N LYS A 213 -13.64 -9.24 1.67
CA LYS A 213 -13.84 -8.78 0.31
C LYS A 213 -13.05 -7.50 0.11
N ALA A 214 -12.08 -7.56 -0.79
CA ALA A 214 -11.26 -6.42 -1.16
C ALA A 214 -11.73 -5.85 -2.51
N TRP A 215 -11.62 -4.54 -2.67
CA TRP A 215 -12.17 -3.81 -3.80
C TRP A 215 -11.16 -2.80 -4.33
N THR A 216 -11.08 -2.70 -5.65
CA THR A 216 -10.31 -1.68 -6.37
C THR A 216 -11.13 -1.13 -7.52
N PRO A 217 -10.80 0.04 -8.10
CA PRO A 217 -11.50 0.59 -9.25
C PRO A 217 -11.49 -0.38 -10.43
N GLY A 218 -12.68 -0.81 -10.87
CA GLY A 218 -12.85 -1.81 -11.91
C GLY A 218 -12.27 -3.19 -11.58
N GLY A 219 -11.98 -3.49 -10.32
CA GLY A 219 -11.36 -4.76 -9.89
C GLY A 219 -9.90 -4.92 -10.36
N LYS A 220 -9.28 -3.85 -10.84
CA LYS A 220 -7.95 -3.91 -11.46
C LYS A 220 -6.85 -4.19 -10.45
N GLY A 221 -5.93 -5.09 -10.80
CA GLY A 221 -4.71 -5.40 -10.06
C GLY A 221 -4.93 -5.83 -8.62
N LEU A 222 -6.07 -6.46 -8.34
CA LEU A 222 -6.43 -6.98 -7.03
C LEU A 222 -6.09 -8.47 -6.98
N TYR A 223 -5.23 -8.87 -6.06
CA TYR A 223 -4.87 -10.28 -5.86
C TYR A 223 -4.33 -10.56 -4.46
N LEU A 224 -4.39 -11.82 -4.06
CA LEU A 224 -3.79 -12.32 -2.83
C LEU A 224 -2.38 -12.85 -3.13
N ARG A 225 -1.40 -12.39 -2.39
CA ARG A 225 -0.05 -12.95 -2.38
C ARG A 225 0.08 -13.88 -1.18
N ASP A 226 0.19 -15.18 -1.43
CA ASP A 226 0.13 -16.24 -0.40
C ASP A 226 1.23 -16.17 0.66
N LEU A 227 2.39 -15.60 0.31
CA LEU A 227 3.45 -15.32 1.27
C LEU A 227 3.60 -13.82 1.41
N ALA A 228 3.50 -13.32 2.64
CA ALA A 228 3.70 -11.91 2.91
C ALA A 228 5.10 -11.46 2.48
N PHE A 229 5.19 -10.35 1.75
CA PHE A 229 6.46 -9.78 1.31
C PHE A 229 7.35 -9.38 2.48
N LEU A 230 6.73 -8.89 3.54
CA LEU A 230 7.40 -8.54 4.81
C LEU A 230 6.73 -9.29 5.96
N PRO A 231 7.16 -10.54 6.25
CA PRO A 231 6.45 -11.38 7.22
C PRO A 231 6.40 -10.78 8.62
N TYR A 232 7.40 -10.01 9.02
CA TYR A 232 7.44 -9.38 10.35
C TYR A 232 6.95 -7.93 10.35
N SER A 233 6.15 -7.54 9.38
CA SER A 233 5.62 -6.18 9.26
C SER A 233 4.80 -5.74 10.48
N VAL A 234 4.15 -6.68 11.16
CA VAL A 234 3.39 -6.45 12.38
C VAL A 234 4.24 -5.87 13.51
N ASN A 235 5.53 -6.16 13.56
CA ASN A 235 6.45 -5.63 14.57
C ASN A 235 6.68 -4.12 14.42
N LEU A 236 6.32 -3.56 13.27
CA LEU A 236 6.37 -2.12 13.00
C LEU A 236 5.16 -1.36 13.55
N LYS A 237 4.15 -2.08 14.08
CA LYS A 237 2.86 -1.47 14.48
C LYS A 237 2.91 -0.55 15.71
N GLY A 238 3.89 -0.70 16.58
CA GLY A 238 3.91 0.01 17.86
C GLY A 238 2.85 -0.48 18.86
N SER A 239 2.57 0.33 19.88
CA SER A 239 1.59 -0.03 20.91
C SER A 239 0.16 0.25 20.46
N LYS A 240 -0.80 -0.60 20.88
CA LYS A 240 -2.21 -0.38 20.59
C LYS A 240 -2.73 0.86 21.31
N ILE A 241 -3.39 1.75 20.57
CA ILE A 241 -4.06 2.92 21.13
C ILE A 241 -5.41 2.48 21.70
N ARG A 242 -5.60 2.66 23.00
CA ARG A 242 -6.83 2.23 23.70
C ARG A 242 -8.06 2.85 23.08
N GLY A 243 -9.11 2.05 22.89
CA GLY A 243 -10.40 2.51 22.39
C GLY A 243 -10.44 2.80 20.88
N THR A 244 -9.36 2.50 20.16
CA THR A 244 -9.28 2.70 18.71
C THR A 244 -8.85 1.43 18.00
N PRO A 245 -9.07 1.32 16.67
CA PRO A 245 -8.52 0.24 15.86
C PRO A 245 -7.04 0.42 15.52
N TYR A 246 -6.42 1.55 15.86
CA TYR A 246 -5.07 1.94 15.43
C TYR A 246 -4.00 1.51 16.41
N TYR A 247 -2.80 1.34 15.86
CA TYR A 247 -1.54 1.19 16.60
C TYR A 247 -0.65 2.41 16.34
N GLY A 248 -0.01 2.91 17.38
CA GLY A 248 0.94 4.03 17.33
C GLY A 248 2.37 3.55 17.47
N GLN A 249 3.26 4.01 16.60
CA GLN A 249 4.69 3.84 16.80
C GLN A 249 5.17 4.89 17.82
N SER A 250 5.98 4.46 18.78
CA SER A 250 6.80 5.41 19.54
C SER A 250 7.74 6.07 18.56
N ARG A 251 7.67 7.39 18.40
CA ARG A 251 8.68 8.13 17.66
C ARG A 251 10.01 7.92 18.41
N ILE A 252 10.86 7.04 17.89
CA ILE A 252 12.22 6.94 18.36
C ILE A 252 12.90 8.19 17.80
N PHE A 253 13.10 9.18 18.65
CA PHE A 253 14.07 10.23 18.38
C PHE A 253 15.44 9.55 18.45
N ILE A 254 16.04 9.31 17.31
CA ILE A 254 17.48 9.02 17.24
C ILE A 254 18.15 10.37 17.43
N PRO A 255 18.94 10.54 18.51
CA PRO A 255 19.64 11.81 18.76
C PRO A 255 20.70 12.11 17.70
#